data_1dc21326c30063824dfb0c6df64ef391
#
_entry.id   1dc21326c30063824dfb0c6df64ef391
#
_cell.length_a   1.000
_cell.length_b   1.000
_cell.length_c   1.000
_cell.angle_alpha   90.00
_cell.angle_beta   90.00
_cell.angle_gamma   90.00
#
_symmetry.space_group_name_H-M   'P 1'
#
loop_
_entity.id
_entity.type
_entity.pdbx_description
1 polymer ?
#
loop_
_entity_poly.entity_id
_entity_poly.type
_entity_poly.pdbx_seq_one_letter_code
_entity_poly.pdbx_strand_id
1 'polypeptide(L)'
;MSLAEMLLRDELRREPVTPGEVGRLLEAIDRRLQDGGNEANHPETRLEQAYHAILTCALVGLRVNGLRPTDRRGHHMVALESLSDTLGMPADRVDYFQTLRALRNKDLYTGGIHVTVRQAEDAVGEARALRSELEQWLDERAAGSH
;
A
#
# COMPACT_ATOMS: atom_id res chain seq x y z
N MET A 1 -7.00 12.74 -7.26
CA MET A 1 -8.46 12.57 -7.10
C MET A 1 -8.77 12.43 -5.63
N SER A 2 -9.82 13.11 -5.15
CA SER A 2 -10.19 13.04 -3.73
C SER A 2 -10.97 11.76 -3.41
N LEU A 3 -11.05 11.42 -2.12
CA LEU A 3 -11.86 10.29 -1.65
C LEU A 3 -13.33 10.49 -2.01
N ALA A 4 -13.83 11.74 -1.92
CA ALA A 4 -15.20 12.06 -2.27
C ALA A 4 -15.48 11.79 -3.77
N GLU A 5 -14.55 12.17 -4.64
CA GLU A 5 -14.69 11.88 -6.07
C GLU A 5 -14.65 10.37 -6.36
N MET A 6 -13.78 9.64 -5.68
CA MET A 6 -13.70 8.18 -5.80
C MET A 6 -15.00 7.50 -5.36
N LEU A 7 -15.62 8.01 -4.29
CA LEU A 7 -16.93 7.52 -3.85
C LEU A 7 -18.02 7.78 -4.89
N LEU A 8 -18.03 8.99 -5.47
CA LEU A 8 -19.01 9.37 -6.52
C LEU A 8 -18.88 8.50 -7.77
N ARG A 9 -17.68 8.00 -8.05
CA ARG A 9 -17.41 7.13 -9.21
C ARG A 9 -17.57 5.65 -8.90
N ASP A 10 -18.02 5.31 -7.71
CA ASP A 10 -18.13 3.91 -7.24
C ASP A 10 -16.80 3.16 -7.23
N GLU A 11 -15.69 3.87 -7.15
CA GLU A 11 -14.34 3.28 -6.99
C GLU A 11 -14.07 2.92 -5.54
N LEU A 12 -14.76 3.59 -4.61
CA LEU A 12 -14.74 3.28 -3.18
C LEU A 12 -16.17 3.07 -2.71
N ARG A 13 -16.31 2.27 -1.65
CA ARG A 13 -17.59 2.10 -0.95
C ARG A 13 -17.38 2.29 0.55
N ARG A 14 -18.45 2.68 1.24
CA ARG A 14 -18.40 2.84 2.69
C ARG A 14 -18.55 1.48 3.35
N GLU A 15 -17.65 1.22 4.30
CA GLU A 15 -17.70 -0.01 5.10
C GLU A 15 -17.03 0.30 6.42
N PRO A 16 -17.77 0.27 7.55
CA PRO A 16 -17.17 0.59 8.85
C PRO A 16 -16.02 -0.35 9.20
N VAL A 17 -14.98 0.21 9.82
CA VAL A 17 -13.86 -0.59 10.31
C VAL A 17 -14.30 -1.44 11.49
N THR A 18 -13.83 -2.69 11.56
CA THR A 18 -14.16 -3.59 12.66
C THR A 18 -13.11 -3.51 13.77
N PRO A 19 -13.47 -3.83 15.03
CA PRO A 19 -12.50 -3.83 16.12
C PRO A 19 -11.32 -4.76 15.83
N GLY A 20 -10.11 -4.27 16.05
CA GLY A 20 -8.88 -5.04 15.84
C GLY A 20 -8.42 -5.16 14.40
N GLU A 21 -9.21 -4.69 13.43
CA GLU A 21 -8.88 -4.80 12.00
C GLU A 21 -7.57 -4.09 11.67
N VAL A 22 -7.41 -2.84 12.12
CA VAL A 22 -6.20 -2.05 11.84
C VAL A 22 -4.96 -2.72 12.43
N GLY A 23 -5.06 -3.21 13.67
CA GLY A 23 -3.95 -3.93 14.31
C GLY A 23 -3.51 -5.15 13.54
N ARG A 24 -4.48 -5.94 13.02
CA ARG A 24 -4.17 -7.11 12.19
C ARG A 24 -3.51 -6.74 10.88
N LEU A 25 -3.95 -5.63 10.26
CA LEU A 25 -3.35 -5.13 9.02
C LEU A 25 -1.92 -4.66 9.25
N LEU A 26 -1.67 -3.94 10.35
CA LEU A 26 -0.32 -3.49 10.70
C LEU A 26 0.63 -4.68 10.95
N GLU A 27 0.16 -5.70 11.64
CA GLU A 27 0.96 -6.93 11.83
C GLU A 27 1.27 -7.61 10.50
N ALA A 28 0.30 -7.65 9.58
CA ALA A 28 0.50 -8.24 8.26
C ALA A 28 1.55 -7.45 7.47
N ILE A 29 1.51 -6.11 7.55
CA ILE A 29 2.53 -5.25 6.92
C ILE A 29 3.92 -5.59 7.46
N ASP A 30 4.05 -5.69 8.78
CA ASP A 30 5.34 -5.93 9.43
C ASP A 30 5.92 -7.30 9.03
N ARG A 31 5.09 -8.31 8.92
CA ARG A 31 5.54 -9.63 8.43
C ARG A 31 6.02 -9.57 6.98
N ARG A 32 5.29 -8.85 6.11
CA ARG A 32 5.71 -8.66 4.72
C ARG A 32 7.03 -7.92 4.61
N LEU A 33 7.24 -6.90 5.45
CA LEU A 33 8.50 -6.15 5.48
C LEU A 33 9.66 -7.04 5.94
N GLN A 34 9.43 -7.90 6.90
CA GLN A 34 10.44 -8.85 7.36
C GLN A 34 10.86 -9.78 6.22
N ASP A 35 9.90 -10.35 5.50
CA ASP A 35 10.17 -11.25 4.39
C ASP A 35 10.81 -10.52 3.20
N GLY A 36 10.35 -9.31 2.90
CA GLY A 36 10.93 -8.49 1.84
C GLY A 36 12.36 -8.06 2.14
N GLY A 37 12.67 -7.83 3.41
CA GLY A 37 14.02 -7.46 3.86
C GLY A 37 14.99 -8.62 3.94
N ASN A 38 14.52 -9.86 3.79
CA ASN A 38 15.37 -11.04 3.85
C ASN A 38 16.15 -11.20 2.54
N GLU A 39 17.45 -10.92 2.58
CA GLU A 39 18.33 -10.98 1.41
C GLU A 39 18.52 -12.38 0.84
N ALA A 40 18.16 -13.42 1.58
CA ALA A 40 18.18 -14.79 1.09
C ALA A 40 17.05 -15.08 0.10
N ASN A 41 16.01 -14.27 0.10
CA ASN A 41 14.91 -14.39 -0.85
C ASN A 41 15.31 -13.83 -2.21
N HIS A 42 14.74 -14.38 -3.28
CA HIS A 42 14.95 -13.88 -4.63
C HIS A 42 14.43 -12.44 -4.76
N PRO A 43 15.03 -11.62 -5.67
CA PRO A 43 14.58 -10.23 -5.85
C PRO A 43 13.09 -10.10 -6.14
N GLU A 44 12.54 -10.96 -6.99
CA GLU A 44 11.11 -10.93 -7.31
C GLU A 44 10.23 -11.22 -6.09
N THR A 45 10.67 -12.12 -5.20
CA THR A 45 9.96 -12.41 -3.95
C THR A 45 10.00 -11.19 -3.02
N ARG A 46 11.17 -10.58 -2.89
CA ARG A 46 11.34 -9.39 -2.06
C ARG A 46 10.48 -8.23 -2.57
N LEU A 47 10.44 -8.03 -3.89
CA LEU A 47 9.59 -7.00 -4.50
C LEU A 47 8.11 -7.28 -4.22
N GLU A 48 7.68 -8.52 -4.35
CA GLU A 48 6.30 -8.94 -4.09
C GLU A 48 5.90 -8.61 -2.65
N GLN A 49 6.76 -8.93 -1.70
CA GLN A 49 6.50 -8.65 -0.29
C GLN A 49 6.46 -7.14 -0.01
N ALA A 50 7.39 -6.38 -0.57
CA ALA A 50 7.42 -4.93 -0.43
C ALA A 50 6.16 -4.30 -1.03
N TYR A 51 5.75 -4.75 -2.21
CA TYR A 51 4.55 -4.24 -2.86
C TYR A 51 3.30 -4.51 -2.01
N HIS A 52 3.16 -5.72 -1.47
CA HIS A 52 2.02 -6.05 -0.62
C HIS A 52 2.01 -5.23 0.67
N ALA A 53 3.18 -4.95 1.25
CA ALA A 53 3.27 -4.07 2.40
C ALA A 53 2.77 -2.66 2.05
N ILE A 54 3.18 -2.12 0.92
CA ILE A 54 2.74 -0.80 0.43
C ILE A 54 1.22 -0.79 0.22
N LEU A 55 0.72 -1.78 -0.47
CA LEU A 55 -0.72 -1.90 -0.76
C LEU A 55 -1.53 -1.97 0.54
N THR A 56 -1.07 -2.74 1.51
CA THR A 56 -1.77 -2.87 2.79
C THR A 56 -1.72 -1.57 3.58
N CYS A 57 -0.61 -0.82 3.52
CA CYS A 57 -0.55 0.53 4.11
C CYS A 57 -1.61 1.45 3.50
N ALA A 58 -1.76 1.43 2.18
CA ALA A 58 -2.79 2.22 1.50
C ALA A 58 -4.19 1.80 1.95
N LEU A 59 -4.40 0.49 2.10
CA LEU A 59 -5.67 -0.04 2.58
C LEU A 59 -5.97 0.43 4.01
N VAL A 60 -4.99 0.45 4.90
CA VAL A 60 -5.18 0.98 6.27
C VAL A 60 -5.68 2.42 6.22
N GLY A 61 -5.07 3.27 5.36
CA GLY A 61 -5.51 4.65 5.20
C GLY A 61 -6.98 4.76 4.82
N LEU A 62 -7.45 3.90 3.93
CA LEU A 62 -8.85 3.85 3.55
C LEU A 62 -9.74 3.30 4.67
N ARG A 63 -9.32 2.20 5.30
CA ARG A 63 -10.13 1.52 6.30
C ARG A 63 -10.41 2.40 7.52
N VAL A 64 -9.43 3.16 7.99
CA VAL A 64 -9.65 4.07 9.12
C VAL A 64 -10.59 5.23 8.76
N ASN A 65 -10.79 5.50 7.47
CA ASN A 65 -11.78 6.45 6.98
C ASN A 65 -13.13 5.77 6.68
N GLY A 66 -13.27 4.50 7.00
CA GLY A 66 -14.50 3.75 6.76
C GLY A 66 -14.76 3.46 5.29
N LEU A 67 -13.71 3.32 4.50
CA LEU A 67 -13.78 3.12 3.06
C LEU A 67 -13.08 1.85 2.63
N ARG A 68 -13.53 1.30 1.51
CA ARG A 68 -12.93 0.11 0.90
C ARG A 68 -12.97 0.25 -0.63
N PRO A 69 -11.92 -0.16 -1.35
CA PRO A 69 -11.95 -0.14 -2.82
C PRO A 69 -12.99 -1.13 -3.35
N THR A 70 -13.60 -0.76 -4.46
CA THR A 70 -14.48 -1.65 -5.23
C THR A 70 -13.71 -2.24 -6.39
N ASP A 71 -14.34 -3.12 -7.17
CA ASP A 71 -13.74 -3.71 -8.37
C ASP A 71 -13.97 -2.88 -9.63
N ARG A 72 -14.51 -1.66 -9.49
CA ARG A 72 -14.91 -0.84 -10.64
C ARG A 72 -13.76 -0.54 -11.60
N ARG A 73 -12.56 -0.24 -11.08
CA ARG A 73 -11.41 0.16 -11.89
C ARG A 73 -10.12 -0.58 -11.52
N GLY A 74 -10.23 -1.62 -10.73
CA GLY A 74 -9.06 -2.30 -10.18
C GLY A 74 -8.72 -1.76 -8.80
N HIS A 75 -9.00 -2.56 -7.78
CA HIS A 75 -8.92 -2.12 -6.39
C HIS A 75 -7.49 -1.81 -5.94
N HIS A 76 -6.47 -2.46 -6.51
CA HIS A 76 -5.07 -2.13 -6.19
C HIS A 76 -4.72 -0.72 -6.66
N MET A 77 -5.07 -0.38 -7.91
CA MET A 77 -4.82 0.95 -8.48
C MET A 77 -5.49 2.04 -7.66
N VAL A 78 -6.75 1.83 -7.32
CA VAL A 78 -7.54 2.78 -6.52
C VAL A 78 -6.94 2.95 -5.13
N ALA A 79 -6.56 1.86 -4.48
CA ALA A 79 -5.95 1.92 -3.14
C ALA A 79 -4.67 2.75 -3.16
N LEU A 80 -3.78 2.52 -4.13
CA LEU A 80 -2.53 3.28 -4.23
C LEU A 80 -2.78 4.76 -4.52
N GLU A 81 -3.73 5.08 -5.42
CA GLU A 81 -4.08 6.48 -5.71
C GLU A 81 -4.64 7.20 -4.49
N SER A 82 -5.36 6.49 -3.62
CA SER A 82 -5.96 7.09 -2.43
C SER A 82 -4.93 7.65 -1.44
N LEU A 83 -3.67 7.19 -1.50
CA LEU A 83 -2.60 7.68 -0.64
C LEU A 83 -2.37 9.18 -0.77
N SER A 84 -2.62 9.74 -1.94
CA SER A 84 -2.54 11.19 -2.17
C SER A 84 -3.48 11.94 -1.23
N ASP A 85 -4.69 11.43 -1.04
CA ASP A 85 -5.71 12.11 -0.23
C ASP A 85 -5.66 11.68 1.24
N THR A 86 -5.35 10.42 1.54
CA THR A 86 -5.32 9.95 2.94
C THR A 86 -4.08 10.44 3.68
N LEU A 87 -2.89 10.11 3.18
CA LEU A 87 -1.62 10.45 3.83
C LEU A 87 -0.98 11.72 3.27
N GLY A 88 -1.60 12.36 2.27
CA GLY A 88 -1.03 13.54 1.64
C GLY A 88 0.22 13.23 0.83
N MET A 89 0.29 12.03 0.26
CA MET A 89 1.48 11.58 -0.44
C MET A 89 1.68 12.33 -1.77
N PRO A 90 2.92 12.77 -2.08
CA PRO A 90 3.18 13.44 -3.35
C PRO A 90 2.93 12.54 -4.55
N ALA A 91 2.53 13.15 -5.67
CA ALA A 91 2.16 12.42 -6.89
C ALA A 91 3.28 11.52 -7.42
N ASP A 92 4.53 11.96 -7.32
CA ASP A 92 5.68 11.18 -7.80
C ASP A 92 5.87 9.88 -7.01
N ARG A 93 5.59 9.89 -5.70
CA ARG A 93 5.66 8.67 -4.91
C ARG A 93 4.51 7.72 -5.24
N VAL A 94 3.30 8.26 -5.43
CA VAL A 94 2.15 7.44 -5.86
C VAL A 94 2.45 6.81 -7.23
N ASP A 95 3.01 7.58 -8.16
CA ASP A 95 3.41 7.08 -9.47
C ASP A 95 4.44 5.95 -9.36
N TYR A 96 5.40 6.10 -8.45
CA TYR A 96 6.38 5.05 -8.18
C TYR A 96 5.69 3.75 -7.70
N PHE A 97 4.72 3.85 -6.80
CA PHE A 97 3.99 2.68 -6.32
C PHE A 97 3.18 2.02 -7.44
N GLN A 98 2.60 2.82 -8.34
CA GLN A 98 1.91 2.29 -9.52
C GLN A 98 2.90 1.58 -10.46
N THR A 99 4.11 2.10 -10.57
CA THR A 99 5.19 1.45 -11.34
C THR A 99 5.55 0.08 -10.75
N LEU A 100 5.62 -0.02 -9.42
CA LEU A 100 5.85 -1.31 -8.75
C LEU A 100 4.74 -2.30 -9.04
N ARG A 101 3.48 -1.83 -9.03
CA ARG A 101 2.34 -2.67 -9.38
C ARG A 101 2.48 -3.24 -10.80
N ALA A 102 2.86 -2.38 -11.75
CA ALA A 102 3.06 -2.80 -13.14
C ALA A 102 4.22 -3.78 -13.28
N LEU A 103 5.33 -3.53 -12.58
CA LEU A 103 6.50 -4.41 -12.60
C LEU A 103 6.17 -5.78 -11.99
N ARG A 104 5.47 -5.80 -10.87
CA ARG A 104 5.03 -7.02 -10.21
C ARG A 104 4.12 -7.84 -11.13
N ASN A 105 3.20 -7.18 -11.82
CA ASN A 105 2.30 -7.86 -12.75
C ASN A 105 3.07 -8.43 -13.94
N LYS A 106 4.02 -7.69 -14.48
CA LYS A 106 4.87 -8.15 -15.56
C LYS A 106 5.69 -9.37 -15.16
N ASP A 107 6.29 -9.32 -13.97
CA ASP A 107 7.06 -10.43 -13.40
C ASP A 107 6.21 -11.69 -13.28
N LEU A 108 5.00 -11.56 -12.77
CA LEU A 108 4.08 -12.69 -12.58
C LEU A 108 3.77 -13.41 -13.88
N TYR A 109 3.59 -12.66 -14.98
CA TYR A 109 3.20 -13.25 -16.27
C TYR A 109 4.36 -13.66 -17.17
N THR A 110 5.61 -13.26 -16.83
CA THR A 110 6.76 -13.53 -17.70
C THR A 110 7.82 -14.42 -17.06
N GLY A 111 7.59 -14.91 -15.85
CA GLY A 111 8.44 -15.92 -15.23
C GLY A 111 9.56 -15.38 -14.35
N GLY A 112 9.47 -14.15 -13.87
CA GLY A 112 10.32 -13.69 -12.76
C GLY A 112 11.73 -13.27 -13.11
N ILE A 113 12.01 -12.89 -14.34
CA ILE A 113 13.38 -12.55 -14.76
C ILE A 113 13.64 -11.04 -14.89
N HIS A 114 12.67 -10.20 -14.52
CA HIS A 114 12.76 -8.76 -14.78
C HIS A 114 13.09 -7.92 -13.55
N VAL A 115 13.16 -8.52 -12.37
CA VAL A 115 13.40 -7.78 -11.14
C VAL A 115 14.86 -7.88 -10.74
N THR A 116 15.52 -6.72 -10.62
CA THR A 116 16.91 -6.65 -10.16
C THR A 116 16.95 -6.57 -8.62
N VAL A 117 18.11 -6.91 -8.04
CA VAL A 117 18.34 -6.75 -6.59
C VAL A 117 18.12 -5.30 -6.18
N ARG A 118 18.58 -4.34 -6.99
CA ARG A 118 18.42 -2.92 -6.69
C ARG A 118 16.96 -2.51 -6.68
N GLN A 119 16.18 -2.97 -7.65
CA GLN A 119 14.73 -2.69 -7.67
C GLN A 119 14.05 -3.22 -6.42
N ALA A 120 14.42 -4.44 -5.99
CA ALA A 120 13.87 -5.04 -4.77
C ALA A 120 14.27 -4.25 -3.53
N GLU A 121 15.53 -3.86 -3.40
CA GLU A 121 16.02 -3.09 -2.26
C GLU A 121 15.36 -1.72 -2.17
N ASP A 122 15.21 -1.04 -3.30
CA ASP A 122 14.53 0.27 -3.35
C ASP A 122 13.07 0.12 -2.91
N ALA A 123 12.39 -0.92 -3.39
CA ALA A 123 10.99 -1.18 -3.01
C ALA A 123 10.84 -1.46 -1.53
N VAL A 124 11.73 -2.27 -0.96
CA VAL A 124 11.72 -2.57 0.48
C VAL A 124 11.96 -1.30 1.30
N GLY A 125 12.92 -0.47 0.88
CA GLY A 125 13.20 0.82 1.54
C GLY A 125 11.99 1.75 1.53
N GLU A 126 11.34 1.87 0.39
CA GLU A 126 10.13 2.70 0.26
C GLU A 126 8.96 2.15 1.07
N ALA A 127 8.82 0.83 1.12
CA ALA A 127 7.78 0.19 1.92
C ALA A 127 7.99 0.46 3.42
N ARG A 128 9.23 0.38 3.89
CA ARG A 128 9.57 0.70 5.29
C ARG A 128 9.29 2.16 5.61
N ALA A 129 9.65 3.07 4.71
CA ALA A 129 9.39 4.50 4.87
C ALA A 129 7.88 4.75 4.98
N LEU A 130 7.09 4.14 4.11
CA LEU A 130 5.64 4.28 4.13
C LEU A 130 5.03 3.74 5.42
N ARG A 131 5.54 2.59 5.92
CA ARG A 131 5.08 2.02 7.19
C ARG A 131 5.28 3.00 8.35
N SER A 132 6.44 3.66 8.40
CA SER A 132 6.74 4.66 9.43
C SER A 132 5.84 5.89 9.31
N GLU A 133 5.63 6.36 8.09
CA GLU A 133 4.75 7.48 7.81
C GLU A 133 3.29 7.16 8.20
N LEU A 134 2.86 5.94 7.92
CA LEU A 134 1.52 5.47 8.30
C LEU A 134 1.35 5.49 9.82
N GLU A 135 2.33 4.99 10.57
CA GLU A 135 2.28 4.98 12.03
C GLU A 135 2.17 6.40 12.59
N GLN A 136 2.98 7.33 12.08
CA GLN A 136 2.92 8.72 12.47
C GLN A 136 1.55 9.33 12.14
N TRP A 137 1.03 9.06 10.96
CA TRP A 137 -0.29 9.55 10.54
C TRP A 137 -1.40 9.02 11.44
N LEU A 138 -1.34 7.73 11.82
CA LEU A 138 -2.31 7.13 12.75
C LEU A 138 -2.23 7.77 14.14
N ASP A 139 -1.02 8.01 14.63
CA ASP A 139 -0.80 8.64 15.93
C ASP A 139 -1.34 10.08 15.95
N GLU A 140 -1.12 10.83 14.89
CA GLU A 140 -1.64 12.20 14.75
C GLU A 140 -3.16 12.23 14.72
N ARG A 141 -3.79 11.26 14.04
CA ARG A 141 -5.25 11.13 13.99
C ARG A 141 -5.81 10.83 15.39
N ALA A 142 -5.19 9.93 16.12
CA ALA A 142 -5.60 9.59 17.48
C ALA A 142 -5.49 10.80 18.41
N ALA A 143 -4.39 11.56 18.32
CA ALA A 143 -4.20 12.78 19.09
C ALA A 143 -5.22 13.87 18.75
N GLY A 144 -5.56 13.98 17.45
CA GLY A 144 -6.54 14.96 16.96
C GLY A 144 -8.00 14.60 17.28
N SER A 145 -8.27 13.41 17.80
CA SER A 145 -9.61 12.93 18.10
C SER A 145 -10.15 13.42 19.44
N HIS A 146 -9.39 14.21 20.18
CA HIS A 146 -9.79 14.70 21.52
C HIS A 146 -10.47 16.06 21.50
#